data_7598d5d0376c2b64a82a1330bec51bab
#
_entry.id   7598d5d0376c2b64a82a1330bec51bab
#
_cell.length_a   1.000
_cell.length_b   1.000
_cell.length_c   1.000
_cell.angle_alpha   90.00
_cell.angle_beta   90.00
_cell.angle_gamma   90.00
#
_symmetry.space_group_name_H-M   'P 1'
#
loop_
_entity.id
_entity.type
_entity.pdbx_description
1 polymer ?
#
loop_
_entity_poly.entity_id
_entity_poly.type
_entity_poly.pdbx_seq_one_letter_code
_entity_poly.pdbx_strand_id
1 'polypeptide(L)'
;FARLGGRTVGIVANQARVLAGCIDINASDKAARFIRFCDAFNIPVITFVDTPGYLPGTAQEHGGIIRHGAKLLYAYCEATVPKLVVVLRKAYGGAYLAMSAQSLGADFTVAWPTAEIAVMGADGAANILFKPGPEVEDPQAARAEWVARYKEKFNTPYNAAGRGFVEAVIDPRRTRPMLARALQALGTKRESRPAKKHGNFPV
;
A
#
# COMPACT_ATOMS: atom_id res chain seq x y z
N PHE A 1 -7.39 16.99 -1.81
CA PHE A 1 -7.98 17.24 -0.49
C PHE A 1 -9.47 16.90 -0.49
N ALA A 2 -10.00 16.47 0.66
CA ALA A 2 -11.41 16.16 0.85
C ALA A 2 -11.87 16.51 2.28
N ARG A 3 -13.17 16.36 2.54
CA ARG A 3 -13.72 16.44 3.89
C ARG A 3 -14.38 15.12 4.32
N LEU A 4 -13.99 14.65 5.49
CA LEU A 4 -14.55 13.46 6.12
C LEU A 4 -15.04 13.81 7.53
N GLY A 5 -16.35 13.71 7.78
CA GLY A 5 -16.92 14.09 9.06
C GLY A 5 -16.64 15.56 9.46
N GLY A 6 -16.61 16.48 8.48
CA GLY A 6 -16.30 17.89 8.70
C GLY A 6 -14.79 18.24 8.78
N ARG A 7 -13.90 17.24 8.91
CA ARG A 7 -12.44 17.43 8.99
C ARG A 7 -11.81 17.39 7.60
N THR A 8 -10.84 18.27 7.35
CA THR A 8 -10.02 18.22 6.14
C THR A 8 -9.07 17.03 6.20
N VAL A 9 -8.96 16.29 5.09
CA VAL A 9 -8.05 15.16 4.95
C VAL A 9 -7.33 15.23 3.59
N GLY A 10 -6.10 14.71 3.55
CA GLY A 10 -5.38 14.42 2.31
C GLY A 10 -5.71 13.00 1.86
N ILE A 11 -5.94 12.81 0.57
CA ILE A 11 -6.17 11.48 -0.01
C ILE A 11 -5.05 11.14 -0.98
N VAL A 12 -4.43 9.97 -0.76
CA VAL A 12 -3.46 9.36 -1.65
C VAL A 12 -4.06 8.05 -2.16
N ALA A 13 -4.07 7.83 -3.46
CA ALA A 13 -4.67 6.63 -4.05
C ALA A 13 -3.93 6.22 -5.33
N ASN A 14 -3.84 4.92 -5.58
CA ASN A 14 -3.38 4.41 -6.87
C ASN A 14 -4.51 4.51 -7.91
N GLN A 15 -4.13 4.76 -9.16
CA GLN A 15 -5.05 4.73 -10.30
C GLN A 15 -4.79 3.47 -11.14
N ALA A 16 -5.55 2.41 -10.88
CA ALA A 16 -5.33 1.11 -11.52
C ALA A 16 -5.52 1.10 -13.05
N ARG A 17 -6.18 2.10 -13.62
CA ARG A 17 -6.34 2.25 -15.09
C ARG A 17 -5.10 2.82 -15.77
N VAL A 18 -4.17 3.38 -14.99
CA VAL A 18 -2.90 3.92 -15.49
C VAL A 18 -1.77 3.06 -14.96
N LEU A 19 -0.95 2.51 -15.84
CA LEU A 19 0.16 1.61 -15.49
C LEU A 19 -0.24 0.49 -14.50
N ALA A 20 -1.48 0.00 -14.59
CA ALA A 20 -2.06 -0.98 -13.67
C ALA A 20 -2.01 -0.59 -12.18
N GLY A 21 -1.80 0.69 -11.86
CA GLY A 21 -1.59 1.18 -10.50
C GLY A 21 -0.15 1.08 -9.99
N CYS A 22 0.81 0.72 -10.86
CA CYS A 22 2.23 0.74 -10.50
C CYS A 22 2.68 2.14 -10.08
N ILE A 23 3.62 2.17 -9.15
CA ILE A 23 4.25 3.41 -8.69
C ILE A 23 5.51 3.65 -9.51
N ASP A 24 5.51 4.69 -10.32
CA ASP A 24 6.69 5.16 -11.05
C ASP A 24 7.43 6.27 -10.28
N ILE A 25 8.50 6.79 -10.87
CA ILE A 25 9.30 7.88 -10.30
C ILE A 25 8.41 9.10 -10.02
N ASN A 26 7.60 9.53 -10.98
CA ASN A 26 6.76 10.71 -10.85
C ASN A 26 5.66 10.54 -9.80
N ALA A 27 5.04 9.35 -9.73
CA ALA A 27 4.05 9.03 -8.71
C ALA A 27 4.67 9.06 -7.31
N SER A 28 5.89 8.51 -7.16
CA SER A 28 6.64 8.53 -5.90
C SER A 28 6.92 9.96 -5.42
N ASP A 29 7.45 10.81 -6.28
CA ASP A 29 7.75 12.21 -5.95
C ASP A 29 6.49 13.02 -5.66
N LYS A 30 5.45 12.84 -6.46
CA LYS A 30 4.16 13.51 -6.25
C LYS A 30 3.54 13.15 -4.91
N ALA A 31 3.48 11.86 -4.59
CA ALA A 31 2.90 11.38 -3.35
C ALA A 31 3.73 11.82 -2.14
N ALA A 32 5.05 11.67 -2.19
CA ALA A 32 5.94 12.08 -1.12
C ALA A 32 5.80 13.58 -0.79
N ARG A 33 5.77 14.43 -1.82
CA ARG A 33 5.56 15.87 -1.65
C ARG A 33 4.20 16.18 -1.01
N PHE A 34 3.15 15.52 -1.45
CA PHE A 34 1.79 15.73 -0.93
C PHE A 34 1.66 15.30 0.53
N ILE A 35 2.24 14.15 0.89
CA ILE A 35 2.23 13.65 2.27
C ILE A 35 2.97 14.61 3.20
N ARG A 36 4.16 15.08 2.80
CA ARG A 36 4.92 16.06 3.57
C ARG A 36 4.18 17.39 3.73
N PHE A 37 3.46 17.81 2.69
CA PHE A 37 2.57 18.97 2.80
C PHE A 37 1.47 18.73 3.83
N CYS A 38 0.79 17.58 3.77
CA CYS A 38 -0.24 17.23 4.73
C CYS A 38 0.29 17.24 6.18
N ASP A 39 1.47 16.65 6.39
CA ASP A 39 2.11 16.61 7.70
C ASP A 39 2.47 18.01 8.22
N ALA A 40 3.04 18.86 7.37
CA ALA A 40 3.41 20.24 7.72
C ALA A 40 2.22 21.11 8.16
N PHE A 41 1.00 20.79 7.70
CA PHE A 41 -0.22 21.51 8.02
C PHE A 41 -1.19 20.73 8.92
N ASN A 42 -0.73 19.66 9.56
CA ASN A 42 -1.53 18.80 10.44
C ASN A 42 -2.80 18.24 9.77
N ILE A 43 -2.71 17.90 8.49
CA ILE A 43 -3.80 17.32 7.72
C ILE A 43 -3.66 15.78 7.74
N PRO A 44 -4.61 15.05 8.33
CA PRO A 44 -4.60 13.57 8.30
C PRO A 44 -4.57 13.03 6.89
N VAL A 45 -3.87 11.91 6.69
CA VAL A 45 -3.75 11.25 5.38
C VAL A 45 -4.56 9.97 5.35
N ILE A 46 -5.40 9.82 4.32
CA ILE A 46 -6.11 8.59 4.00
C ILE A 46 -5.51 8.01 2.72
N THR A 47 -5.07 6.77 2.78
CA THR A 47 -4.44 6.06 1.66
C THR A 47 -5.32 4.94 1.17
N PHE A 48 -5.63 4.93 -0.13
CA PHE A 48 -6.31 3.82 -0.79
C PHE A 48 -5.32 3.04 -1.65
N VAL A 49 -5.14 1.75 -1.33
CA VAL A 49 -4.11 0.91 -1.93
C VAL A 49 -4.71 -0.01 -2.98
N ASP A 50 -4.20 0.09 -4.20
CA ASP A 50 -4.45 -0.83 -5.30
C ASP A 50 -3.23 -0.81 -6.24
N THR A 51 -2.12 -1.43 -5.82
CA THR A 51 -0.85 -1.42 -6.55
C THR A 51 -0.23 -2.79 -6.66
N PRO A 52 0.22 -3.22 -7.86
CA PRO A 52 0.93 -4.48 -8.04
C PRO A 52 2.43 -4.36 -7.75
N GLY A 53 2.98 -3.16 -7.62
CA GLY A 53 4.41 -2.96 -7.43
C GLY A 53 4.90 -1.60 -7.87
N TYR A 54 6.20 -1.36 -7.73
CA TYR A 54 6.88 -0.31 -8.45
C TYR A 54 6.97 -0.67 -9.94
N LEU A 55 6.96 0.35 -10.81
CA LEU A 55 7.04 0.13 -12.25
C LEU A 55 8.43 -0.43 -12.61
N PRO A 56 8.50 -1.64 -13.18
CA PRO A 56 9.77 -2.20 -13.61
C PRO A 56 10.23 -1.58 -14.95
N GLY A 57 11.51 -1.78 -15.26
CA GLY A 57 12.07 -1.42 -16.55
C GLY A 57 13.33 -0.56 -16.47
N THR A 58 14.21 -0.68 -17.47
CA THR A 58 15.52 -0.02 -17.48
C THR A 58 15.43 1.49 -17.35
N ALA A 59 14.41 2.13 -17.94
CA ALA A 59 14.20 3.56 -17.81
C ALA A 59 13.88 4.00 -16.36
N GLN A 60 13.14 3.19 -15.61
CA GLN A 60 12.85 3.43 -14.20
C GLN A 60 14.09 3.16 -13.33
N GLU A 61 14.81 2.08 -13.60
CA GLU A 61 16.02 1.73 -12.87
C GLU A 61 17.11 2.79 -13.05
N HIS A 62 17.40 3.17 -14.31
CA HIS A 62 18.40 4.21 -14.60
C HIS A 62 17.94 5.60 -14.16
N GLY A 63 16.62 5.85 -14.15
CA GLY A 63 16.03 7.09 -13.62
C GLY A 63 16.07 7.18 -12.09
N GLY A 64 16.42 6.09 -11.38
CA GLY A 64 16.57 6.06 -9.93
C GLY A 64 15.27 5.77 -9.18
N ILE A 65 14.43 4.85 -9.67
CA ILE A 65 13.16 4.46 -9.02
C ILE A 65 13.37 4.07 -7.54
N ILE A 66 14.49 3.44 -7.19
CA ILE A 66 14.81 3.07 -5.80
C ILE A 66 14.90 4.31 -4.92
N ARG A 67 15.62 5.32 -5.37
CA ARG A 67 15.79 6.59 -4.64
C ARG A 67 14.47 7.37 -4.55
N HIS A 68 13.75 7.50 -5.66
CA HIS A 68 12.46 8.19 -5.69
C HIS A 68 11.38 7.43 -4.90
N GLY A 69 11.37 6.09 -5.00
CA GLY A 69 10.50 5.26 -4.16
C GLY A 69 10.80 5.39 -2.67
N ALA A 70 12.07 5.53 -2.31
CA ALA A 70 12.48 5.77 -0.93
C ALA A 70 11.96 7.11 -0.39
N LYS A 71 11.75 8.14 -1.23
CA LYS A 71 11.12 9.41 -0.80
C LYS A 71 9.70 9.18 -0.29
N LEU A 72 8.94 8.32 -0.96
CA LEU A 72 7.58 8.00 -0.56
C LEU A 72 7.54 7.26 0.78
N LEU A 73 8.38 6.23 0.94
CA LEU A 73 8.56 5.52 2.21
C LEU A 73 8.95 6.50 3.33
N TYR A 74 9.95 7.33 3.10
CA TYR A 74 10.43 8.31 4.06
C TYR A 74 9.32 9.27 4.48
N ALA A 75 8.54 9.79 3.54
CA ALA A 75 7.46 10.74 3.81
C ALA A 75 6.40 10.13 4.75
N TYR A 76 5.98 8.89 4.51
CA TYR A 76 5.05 8.20 5.40
C TYR A 76 5.63 7.87 6.77
N CYS A 77 6.88 7.42 6.82
CA CYS A 77 7.54 7.11 8.09
C CYS A 77 7.80 8.35 8.93
N GLU A 78 8.06 9.50 8.31
CA GLU A 78 8.32 10.75 9.01
C GLU A 78 7.03 11.47 9.46
N ALA A 79 5.93 11.29 8.72
CA ALA A 79 4.67 11.97 9.02
C ALA A 79 4.11 11.60 10.39
N THR A 80 3.75 12.63 11.16
CA THR A 80 3.22 12.54 12.53
C THR A 80 1.69 12.65 12.59
N VAL A 81 1.05 13.08 11.50
CA VAL A 81 -0.41 13.15 11.38
C VAL A 81 -1.07 11.77 11.39
N PRO A 82 -2.36 11.66 11.71
CA PRO A 82 -3.10 10.41 11.55
C PRO A 82 -3.01 9.86 10.13
N LYS A 83 -2.64 8.59 10.02
CA LYS A 83 -2.48 7.84 8.78
C LYS A 83 -3.45 6.65 8.75
N LEU A 84 -4.45 6.71 7.90
CA LEU A 84 -5.47 5.68 7.74
C LEU A 84 -5.31 5.02 6.37
N VAL A 85 -5.39 3.69 6.33
CA VAL A 85 -5.16 2.92 5.11
C VAL A 85 -6.34 2.01 4.81
N VAL A 86 -6.74 1.96 3.54
CA VAL A 86 -7.73 1.02 3.02
C VAL A 86 -7.12 0.25 1.86
N VAL A 87 -6.96 -1.05 2.03
CA VAL A 87 -6.51 -1.92 0.95
C VAL A 87 -7.72 -2.36 0.14
N LEU A 88 -7.79 -1.92 -1.11
CA LEU A 88 -8.95 -2.16 -1.98
C LEU A 88 -8.83 -3.48 -2.73
N ARG A 89 -7.67 -3.73 -3.34
CA ARG A 89 -7.41 -4.88 -4.18
C ARG A 89 -5.94 -5.31 -4.05
N LYS A 90 -5.09 -4.95 -5.00
CA LYS A 90 -3.68 -5.37 -5.00
C LYS A 90 -2.84 -4.56 -4.01
N ALA A 91 -2.08 -5.25 -3.21
CA ALA A 91 -1.11 -4.67 -2.28
C ALA A 91 0.13 -5.56 -2.24
N TYR A 92 1.04 -5.38 -3.20
CA TYR A 92 2.16 -6.29 -3.39
C TYR A 92 3.50 -5.63 -3.10
N GLY A 93 4.34 -6.37 -2.38
CA GLY A 93 5.75 -6.11 -2.19
C GLY A 93 6.09 -4.72 -1.66
N GLY A 94 7.18 -4.15 -2.17
CA GLY A 94 7.70 -2.85 -1.73
C GLY A 94 6.74 -1.68 -1.98
N ALA A 95 5.92 -1.72 -3.01
CA ALA A 95 4.94 -0.68 -3.28
C ALA A 95 3.80 -0.66 -2.25
N TYR A 96 3.35 -1.82 -1.76
CA TYR A 96 2.43 -1.89 -0.63
C TYR A 96 3.04 -1.24 0.62
N LEU A 97 4.30 -1.55 0.93
CA LEU A 97 5.00 -0.91 2.05
C LEU A 97 5.02 0.61 1.87
N ALA A 98 5.38 1.08 0.67
CA ALA A 98 5.47 2.51 0.36
C ALA A 98 4.13 3.25 0.41
N MET A 99 3.01 2.53 0.33
CA MET A 99 1.65 3.10 0.49
C MET A 99 1.16 3.09 1.94
N SER A 100 2.08 3.30 2.89
CA SER A 100 1.76 3.38 4.33
C SER A 100 1.26 2.05 4.92
N ALA A 101 1.98 0.96 4.69
CA ALA A 101 1.66 -0.28 5.38
C ALA A 101 1.68 -0.09 6.90
N GLN A 102 0.90 -0.89 7.63
CA GLN A 102 0.81 -0.81 9.09
C GLN A 102 2.18 -0.95 9.77
N SER A 103 3.03 -1.83 9.23
CA SER A 103 4.42 -2.01 9.72
C SER A 103 5.30 -0.76 9.60
N LEU A 104 4.89 0.23 8.79
CA LEU A 104 5.57 1.52 8.60
C LEU A 104 4.85 2.68 9.30
N GLY A 105 4.04 2.36 10.30
CA GLY A 105 3.44 3.35 11.19
C GLY A 105 2.10 3.93 10.71
N ALA A 106 1.30 3.19 9.92
CA ALA A 106 -0.11 3.50 9.78
C ALA A 106 -0.82 3.34 11.14
N ASP A 107 -1.74 4.23 11.45
CA ASP A 107 -2.46 4.20 12.73
C ASP A 107 -3.71 3.31 12.66
N PHE A 108 -4.24 3.10 11.48
CA PHE A 108 -5.42 2.27 11.26
C PHE A 108 -5.46 1.76 9.81
N THR A 109 -5.47 0.44 9.65
CA THR A 109 -5.47 -0.22 8.35
C THR A 109 -6.64 -1.19 8.25
N VAL A 110 -7.43 -1.07 7.20
CA VAL A 110 -8.50 -2.03 6.89
C VAL A 110 -8.37 -2.52 5.45
N ALA A 111 -8.92 -3.69 5.19
CA ALA A 111 -8.93 -4.26 3.84
C ALA A 111 -10.36 -4.61 3.41
N TRP A 112 -10.62 -4.51 2.11
CA TRP A 112 -11.83 -5.09 1.54
C TRP A 112 -11.65 -6.61 1.34
N PRO A 113 -12.74 -7.39 1.24
CA PRO A 113 -12.64 -8.83 0.97
C PRO A 113 -11.95 -9.16 -0.37
N THR A 114 -11.93 -8.19 -1.30
CA THR A 114 -11.25 -8.28 -2.60
C THR A 114 -9.75 -7.99 -2.54
N ALA A 115 -9.23 -7.65 -1.35
CA ALA A 115 -7.82 -7.32 -1.19
C ALA A 115 -6.93 -8.56 -1.35
N GLU A 116 -5.83 -8.36 -2.03
CA GLU A 116 -4.75 -9.35 -2.18
C GLU A 116 -3.48 -8.75 -1.58
N ILE A 117 -3.11 -9.19 -0.37
CA ILE A 117 -1.94 -8.68 0.34
C ILE A 117 -0.85 -9.76 0.32
N ALA A 118 0.21 -9.53 -0.43
CA ALA A 118 1.26 -10.52 -0.63
C ALA A 118 2.60 -9.88 -1.02
N VAL A 119 3.66 -10.69 -1.02
CA VAL A 119 4.97 -10.28 -1.55
C VAL A 119 4.89 -10.01 -3.04
N MET A 120 4.13 -10.86 -3.78
CA MET A 120 3.89 -10.73 -5.22
C MET A 120 2.57 -11.38 -5.61
N GLY A 121 2.05 -11.03 -6.78
CA GLY A 121 0.86 -11.69 -7.34
C GLY A 121 1.15 -13.15 -7.69
N ALA A 122 0.10 -13.99 -7.68
CA ALA A 122 0.22 -15.43 -7.87
C ALA A 122 0.83 -15.83 -9.23
N ASP A 123 0.55 -15.07 -10.29
CA ASP A 123 1.18 -15.30 -11.60
C ASP A 123 2.70 -15.04 -11.58
N GLY A 124 3.12 -13.98 -10.87
CA GLY A 124 4.54 -13.70 -10.66
C GLY A 124 5.21 -14.79 -9.83
N ALA A 125 4.55 -15.25 -8.79
CA ALA A 125 5.02 -16.36 -7.96
C ALA A 125 5.14 -17.66 -8.77
N ALA A 126 4.17 -17.94 -9.66
CA ALA A 126 4.21 -19.12 -10.52
C ALA A 126 5.43 -19.09 -11.47
N ASN A 127 5.79 -17.95 -12.02
CA ASN A 127 6.97 -17.84 -12.89
C ASN A 127 8.29 -18.20 -12.18
N ILE A 128 8.33 -18.10 -10.85
CA ILE A 128 9.53 -18.40 -10.05
C ILE A 128 9.45 -19.80 -9.45
N LEU A 129 8.29 -20.18 -8.91
CA LEU A 129 8.14 -21.34 -8.04
C LEU A 129 7.53 -22.55 -8.75
N PHE A 130 6.70 -22.34 -9.79
CA PHE A 130 6.08 -23.43 -10.52
C PHE A 130 7.08 -24.08 -11.47
N LYS A 131 7.37 -25.34 -11.23
CA LYS A 131 8.24 -26.17 -12.08
C LYS A 131 7.51 -27.48 -12.34
N PRO A 132 6.83 -27.63 -13.51
CA PRO A 132 6.16 -28.88 -13.84
C PRO A 132 7.19 -30.00 -14.01
N GLY A 133 6.88 -31.17 -13.49
CA GLY A 133 7.67 -32.39 -13.74
C GLY A 133 7.41 -32.93 -15.15
N PRO A 134 8.26 -33.85 -15.62
CA PRO A 134 8.13 -34.45 -16.96
C PRO A 134 6.84 -35.29 -17.14
N GLU A 135 6.19 -35.68 -16.07
CA GLU A 135 4.93 -36.43 -16.04
C GLU A 135 3.67 -35.53 -16.23
N VAL A 136 3.82 -34.23 -16.30
CA VAL A 136 2.69 -33.29 -16.45
C VAL A 136 2.31 -33.22 -17.95
N GLU A 137 1.15 -33.81 -18.30
CA GLU A 137 0.65 -33.84 -19.70
C GLU A 137 0.27 -32.44 -20.20
N ASP A 138 -0.37 -31.60 -19.34
CA ASP A 138 -0.75 -30.22 -19.65
C ASP A 138 -0.13 -29.22 -18.66
N PRO A 139 1.05 -28.66 -18.98
CA PRO A 139 1.71 -27.67 -18.13
C PRO A 139 0.93 -26.38 -17.94
N GLN A 140 0.06 -26.01 -18.90
CA GLN A 140 -0.73 -24.77 -18.78
C GLN A 140 -1.88 -24.95 -17.78
N ALA A 141 -2.60 -26.06 -17.87
CA ALA A 141 -3.65 -26.39 -16.91
C ALA A 141 -3.07 -26.56 -15.50
N ALA A 142 -1.96 -27.27 -15.36
CA ALA A 142 -1.29 -27.44 -14.07
C ALA A 142 -0.82 -26.11 -13.46
N ARG A 143 -0.31 -25.17 -14.30
CA ARG A 143 0.06 -23.83 -13.86
C ARG A 143 -1.16 -23.05 -13.40
N ALA A 144 -2.27 -23.11 -14.13
CA ALA A 144 -3.51 -22.41 -13.75
C ALA A 144 -4.05 -22.91 -12.41
N GLU A 145 -4.05 -24.21 -12.17
CA GLU A 145 -4.43 -24.82 -10.90
C GLU A 145 -3.50 -24.39 -9.75
N TRP A 146 -2.18 -24.37 -10.00
CA TRP A 146 -1.21 -23.91 -9.01
C TRP A 146 -1.45 -22.45 -8.63
N VAL A 147 -1.68 -21.58 -9.62
CA VAL A 147 -2.00 -20.15 -9.42
C VAL A 147 -3.28 -19.98 -8.58
N ALA A 148 -4.32 -20.76 -8.88
CA ALA A 148 -5.57 -20.72 -8.13
C ALA A 148 -5.36 -21.11 -6.66
N ARG A 149 -4.68 -22.22 -6.40
CA ARG A 149 -4.32 -22.67 -5.03
C ARG A 149 -3.42 -21.67 -4.30
N TYR A 150 -2.48 -21.05 -5.01
CA TYR A 150 -1.62 -20.02 -4.41
C TYR A 150 -2.42 -18.78 -4.01
N LYS A 151 -3.35 -18.32 -4.85
CA LYS A 151 -4.24 -17.21 -4.53
C LYS A 151 -5.07 -17.49 -3.29
N GLU A 152 -5.73 -18.62 -3.23
CA GLU A 152 -6.55 -19.03 -2.11
C GLU A 152 -5.74 -19.08 -0.80
N LYS A 153 -4.52 -19.59 -0.85
CA LYS A 153 -3.68 -19.77 0.32
C LYS A 153 -2.96 -18.50 0.79
N PHE A 154 -2.51 -17.65 -0.12
CA PHE A 154 -1.59 -16.54 0.22
C PHE A 154 -2.10 -15.15 -0.14
N ASN A 155 -2.84 -14.99 -1.25
CA ASN A 155 -3.28 -13.68 -1.71
C ASN A 155 -4.67 -13.33 -1.18
N THR A 156 -4.84 -13.37 0.13
CA THR A 156 -6.12 -13.10 0.80
C THR A 156 -5.91 -12.12 1.97
N PRO A 157 -6.84 -11.19 2.20
CA PRO A 157 -6.72 -10.25 3.31
C PRO A 157 -6.84 -10.91 4.67
N TYR A 158 -7.44 -12.10 4.74
CA TYR A 158 -7.63 -12.83 6.01
C TYR A 158 -6.32 -13.33 6.59
N ASN A 159 -5.37 -13.75 5.75
CA ASN A 159 -4.03 -14.13 6.20
C ASN A 159 -3.27 -12.92 6.79
N ALA A 160 -3.42 -11.76 6.16
CA ALA A 160 -2.83 -10.52 6.65
C ALA A 160 -3.48 -10.06 7.95
N ALA A 161 -4.82 -10.16 8.07
CA ALA A 161 -5.55 -9.86 9.29
C ALA A 161 -5.17 -10.80 10.45
N GLY A 162 -5.08 -12.11 10.19
CA GLY A 162 -4.67 -13.08 11.20
C GLY A 162 -3.24 -12.89 11.73
N ARG A 163 -2.42 -12.10 11.00
CA ARG A 163 -1.04 -11.73 11.40
C ARG A 163 -0.92 -10.29 11.90
N GLY A 164 -2.02 -9.57 12.00
CA GLY A 164 -2.04 -8.19 12.48
C GLY A 164 -1.54 -7.14 11.49
N PHE A 165 -1.48 -7.44 10.19
CA PHE A 165 -1.13 -6.45 9.16
C PHE A 165 -2.30 -5.55 8.75
N VAL A 166 -3.51 -5.95 9.07
CA VAL A 166 -4.72 -5.13 8.97
C VAL A 166 -5.60 -5.39 10.19
N GLU A 167 -6.26 -4.37 10.71
CA GLU A 167 -7.10 -4.47 11.90
C GLU A 167 -8.43 -5.17 11.61
N ALA A 168 -8.95 -5.02 10.39
CA ALA A 168 -10.19 -5.69 10.00
C ALA A 168 -10.34 -5.84 8.49
N VAL A 169 -11.02 -6.91 8.09
CA VAL A 169 -11.58 -7.04 6.74
C VAL A 169 -13.03 -6.55 6.79
N ILE A 170 -13.37 -5.55 5.96
CA ILE A 170 -14.63 -4.83 6.06
C ILE A 170 -15.43 -4.83 4.75
N ASP A 171 -16.75 -4.83 4.83
CA ASP A 171 -17.62 -4.53 3.70
C ASP A 171 -17.28 -3.12 3.15
N PRO A 172 -17.11 -2.95 1.82
CA PRO A 172 -16.84 -1.65 1.21
C PRO A 172 -17.79 -0.53 1.65
N ARG A 173 -19.07 -0.84 1.90
CA ARG A 173 -20.06 0.12 2.40
C ARG A 173 -19.75 0.69 3.78
N ARG A 174 -18.96 -0.03 4.56
CA ARG A 174 -18.53 0.40 5.91
C ARG A 174 -17.28 1.29 5.90
N THR A 175 -16.63 1.45 4.76
CA THR A 175 -15.36 2.20 4.65
C THR A 175 -15.50 3.62 5.20
N ARG A 176 -16.47 4.39 4.70
CA ARG A 176 -16.65 5.78 5.12
C ARG A 176 -16.95 5.92 6.63
N PRO A 177 -17.92 5.20 7.22
CA PRO A 177 -18.17 5.32 8.66
C PRO A 177 -17.02 4.84 9.52
N MET A 178 -16.26 3.81 9.12
CA MET A 178 -15.10 3.35 9.87
C MET A 178 -13.96 4.36 9.84
N LEU A 179 -13.62 4.90 8.67
CA LEU A 179 -12.61 5.96 8.56
C LEU A 179 -12.99 7.21 9.36
N ALA A 180 -14.26 7.60 9.37
CA ALA A 180 -14.72 8.75 10.15
C ALA A 180 -14.55 8.52 11.66
N ARG A 181 -14.86 7.33 12.16
CA ARG A 181 -14.66 6.94 13.57
C ARG A 181 -13.17 6.87 13.93
N ALA A 182 -12.35 6.23 13.09
CA ALA A 182 -10.91 6.16 13.29
C ALA A 182 -10.28 7.55 13.33
N LEU A 183 -10.67 8.44 12.41
CA LEU A 183 -10.22 9.82 12.39
C LEU A 183 -10.65 10.59 13.65
N GLN A 184 -11.82 10.31 14.19
CA GLN A 184 -12.29 10.89 15.44
C GLN A 184 -11.45 10.40 16.63
N ALA A 185 -11.22 9.10 16.73
CA ALA A 185 -10.40 8.49 17.78
C ALA A 185 -8.95 8.99 17.76
N LEU A 186 -8.40 9.22 16.58
CA LEU A 186 -7.04 9.75 16.39
C LEU A 186 -6.95 11.29 16.48
N GLY A 187 -8.04 11.96 16.82
CA GLY A 187 -8.07 13.43 16.90
C GLY A 187 -7.12 14.04 17.91
N THR A 188 -6.71 13.26 18.90
CA THR A 188 -5.74 13.64 19.94
C THR A 188 -4.34 13.10 19.72
N LYS A 189 -4.11 12.42 18.59
CA LYS A 189 -2.77 11.88 18.28
C LYS A 189 -1.72 12.97 18.41
N ARG A 190 -0.67 12.67 19.15
CA ARG A 190 0.55 13.47 19.25
C ARG A 190 1.73 12.52 19.14
N GLU A 191 2.63 12.80 18.24
CA GLU A 191 3.84 12.03 18.04
C GLU A 191 5.03 12.98 18.14
N SER A 192 5.93 12.69 19.08
CA SER A 192 7.18 13.42 19.26
C SER A 192 8.30 12.69 18.56
N ARG A 193 9.08 13.40 17.81
CA ARG A 193 10.27 12.87 17.14
C ARG A 193 11.54 13.49 17.73
N PRO A 194 12.69 12.82 17.62
CA PRO A 194 13.96 13.43 18.03
C PRO A 194 14.17 14.79 17.38
N ALA A 195 14.65 15.75 18.17
CA ALA A 195 14.91 17.10 17.68
C ALA A 195 15.99 17.07 16.59
N LYS A 196 15.69 17.68 15.45
CA LYS A 196 16.59 17.83 14.30
C LYS A 196 16.25 19.09 13.51
N LYS A 197 17.19 19.65 12.78
CA LYS A 197 16.93 20.83 11.94
C LYS A 197 15.93 20.51 10.82
N HIS A 198 16.07 19.35 10.20
CA HIS A 198 15.21 18.84 9.12
C HIS A 198 15.40 17.34 8.95
N GLY A 199 14.54 16.67 8.22
CA GLY A 199 14.71 15.28 7.85
C GLY A 199 15.82 15.07 6.83
N ASN A 200 16.54 13.94 6.91
CA ASN A 200 17.49 13.52 5.88
C ASN A 200 16.74 12.72 4.79
N PHE A 201 16.03 13.44 4.00
CA PHE A 201 15.14 12.94 2.97
C PHE A 201 15.95 12.51 1.72
N PRO A 202 15.66 11.38 1.08
CA PRO A 202 16.34 10.97 -0.15
C PRO A 202 16.15 11.99 -1.26
N VAL A 203 17.21 12.36 -1.96
CA VAL A 203 17.23 13.39 -3.00
C VAL A 203 17.70 12.86 -4.35
#